data_533211781f71902d83d013b72c454a70
#
_entry.id   533211781f71902d83d013b72c454a70
#
_cell.length_a   1.000
_cell.length_b   1.000
_cell.length_c   1.000
_cell.angle_alpha   90.00
_cell.angle_beta   90.00
_cell.angle_gamma   90.00
#
_symmetry.space_group_name_H-M   'P 1'
#
loop_
_entity.id
_entity.type
_entity.pdbx_description
1 polymer ?
#
loop_
_entity_poly.entity_id
_entity_poly.type
_entity_poly.pdbx_seq_one_letter_code
_entity_poly.pdbx_strand_id
1 'polypeptide(L)'
;MAPRIPSQADLTPLLPFHTTIQPPSPPESTTTFLILLHGLGDSEVPFATFARNMALPGVMCISVRGPNLLPASLLLDTDTDAAGSDTHQKPGHYHWGDDIHLNSSTGEIDPDPGFTRAHGLVMDKLVKGVLVGECGWDVSDIMVLGFGQGGSLALGMGAALRGVGARDMFRGIVSIGGPLPMSMLSGGGRREGEKSQTHVLLCQVRGEEARVVEREFTHVGVVRWERQGVSMPRNREEMFPLMKFFAERLRSGGW
;
A
#
# COMPACT_ATOMS: atom_id res chain seq x y z
N MET A 1 17.66 20.52 6.44
CA MET A 1 16.48 21.42 6.53
C MET A 1 15.48 20.73 7.45
N ALA A 2 14.74 21.45 8.32
CA ALA A 2 13.71 20.79 9.13
C ALA A 2 12.62 20.23 8.20
N PRO A 3 12.09 19.01 8.47
CA PRO A 3 11.04 18.42 7.66
C PRO A 3 9.79 19.31 7.64
N ARG A 4 9.14 19.46 6.48
CA ARG A 4 7.85 20.14 6.35
C ARG A 4 6.73 19.16 6.03
N ILE A 5 5.55 19.46 6.50
CA ILE A 5 4.34 18.67 6.22
C ILE A 5 3.92 18.94 4.77
N PRO A 6 3.73 17.89 3.93
CA PRO A 6 3.24 18.06 2.57
C PRO A 6 1.79 18.54 2.56
N SER A 7 1.47 19.41 1.62
CA SER A 7 0.12 19.87 1.30
C SER A 7 -0.46 19.12 0.09
N GLN A 8 -1.76 19.28 -0.17
CA GLN A 8 -2.38 18.75 -1.39
C GLN A 8 -1.72 19.33 -2.65
N ALA A 9 -1.23 20.57 -2.60
CA ALA A 9 -0.56 21.21 -3.72
C ALA A 9 0.78 20.54 -4.09
N ASP A 10 1.50 20.00 -3.11
CA ASP A 10 2.73 19.24 -3.35
C ASP A 10 2.46 17.92 -4.09
N LEU A 11 1.27 17.34 -3.92
CA LEU A 11 0.88 16.08 -4.55
C LEU A 11 0.19 16.28 -5.91
N THR A 12 -0.30 17.47 -6.20
CA THR A 12 -1.00 17.77 -7.47
C THR A 12 -0.15 17.52 -8.71
N PRO A 13 1.17 17.83 -8.75
CA PRO A 13 2.01 17.55 -9.92
C PRO A 13 2.20 16.06 -10.24
N LEU A 14 1.79 15.17 -9.33
CA LEU A 14 1.86 13.71 -9.54
C LEU A 14 0.78 13.18 -10.49
N LEU A 15 -0.10 14.05 -11.02
CA LEU A 15 -1.15 13.67 -11.98
C LEU A 15 -0.59 12.89 -13.20
N PRO A 16 -1.32 11.85 -13.63
CA PRO A 16 -2.72 11.50 -13.39
C PRO A 16 -2.99 10.75 -12.08
N PHE A 17 -2.14 10.84 -11.14
CA PHE A 17 -2.09 10.09 -9.89
C PHE A 17 -2.90 10.86 -8.81
N HIS A 18 -4.09 10.38 -8.49
CA HIS A 18 -4.93 11.00 -7.47
C HIS A 18 -4.54 10.52 -6.07
N THR A 19 -4.46 11.47 -5.14
CA THR A 19 -4.19 11.21 -3.73
C THR A 19 -5.19 11.94 -2.85
N THR A 20 -5.54 11.32 -1.73
CA THR A 20 -6.36 11.95 -0.68
C THR A 20 -5.56 11.97 0.61
N ILE A 21 -5.34 13.17 1.16
CA ILE A 21 -4.63 13.36 2.42
C ILE A 21 -5.62 13.37 3.58
N GLN A 22 -5.28 12.65 4.64
CA GLN A 22 -5.96 12.69 5.93
C GLN A 22 -4.92 13.02 7.02
N PRO A 23 -4.82 14.29 7.46
CA PRO A 23 -3.86 14.70 8.49
C PRO A 23 -4.30 14.21 9.88
N PRO A 24 -3.35 14.07 10.82
CA PRO A 24 -3.68 13.91 12.24
C PRO A 24 -4.29 15.18 12.82
N SER A 25 -4.75 15.13 14.06
CA SER A 25 -5.24 16.32 14.79
C SER A 25 -4.39 16.56 16.04
N PRO A 26 -3.67 17.72 16.12
CA PRO A 26 -3.51 18.73 15.08
C PRO A 26 -2.56 18.29 13.95
N PRO A 27 -2.62 18.88 12.74
CA PRO A 27 -1.76 18.50 11.61
C PRO A 27 -0.26 18.61 11.91
N GLU A 28 0.14 19.56 12.72
CA GLU A 28 1.54 19.83 13.14
C GLU A 28 2.11 18.69 14.00
N SER A 29 1.26 17.81 14.53
CA SER A 29 1.71 16.60 15.26
C SER A 29 2.24 15.50 14.35
N THR A 30 2.28 15.71 13.02
CA THR A 30 2.76 14.70 12.06
C THR A 30 4.20 14.32 12.34
N THR A 31 4.42 13.04 12.60
CA THR A 31 5.75 12.42 12.78
C THR A 31 5.96 11.21 11.87
N THR A 32 4.90 10.75 11.22
CA THR A 32 4.91 9.53 10.41
C THR A 32 3.88 9.65 9.30
N PHE A 33 4.16 9.01 8.17
CA PHE A 33 3.21 8.86 7.07
C PHE A 33 2.69 7.44 6.99
N LEU A 34 1.43 7.27 6.59
CA LEU A 34 0.85 5.99 6.20
C LEU A 34 0.32 6.11 4.77
N ILE A 35 0.99 5.45 3.83
CA ILE A 35 0.53 5.34 2.45
C ILE A 35 -0.44 4.16 2.36
N LEU A 36 -1.64 4.39 1.80
CA LEU A 36 -2.67 3.37 1.63
C LEU A 36 -2.86 3.06 0.15
N LEU A 37 -2.76 1.77 -0.19
CA LEU A 37 -2.86 1.23 -1.54
C LEU A 37 -4.05 0.27 -1.63
N HIS A 38 -5.03 0.63 -2.44
CA HIS A 38 -6.29 -0.13 -2.58
C HIS A 38 -6.12 -1.46 -3.34
N GLY A 39 -7.15 -2.29 -3.34
CA GLY A 39 -7.19 -3.53 -4.10
C GLY A 39 -7.55 -3.32 -5.57
N LEU A 40 -7.46 -4.41 -6.34
CA LEU A 40 -7.92 -4.44 -7.74
C LEU A 40 -9.41 -4.06 -7.82
N GLY A 41 -9.75 -3.15 -8.71
CA GLY A 41 -11.12 -2.71 -8.92
C GLY A 41 -11.66 -1.70 -7.90
N ASP A 42 -10.83 -1.19 -7.00
CA ASP A 42 -11.18 -0.21 -5.99
C ASP A 42 -10.54 1.16 -6.30
N SER A 43 -10.61 2.08 -5.34
CA SER A 43 -10.05 3.43 -5.44
C SER A 43 -9.48 3.91 -4.10
N GLU A 44 -8.90 5.11 -4.09
CA GLU A 44 -8.35 5.75 -2.88
C GLU A 44 -9.43 6.18 -1.88
N VAL A 45 -10.67 6.35 -2.31
CA VAL A 45 -11.73 6.96 -1.48
C VAL A 45 -12.13 6.12 -0.27
N PRO A 46 -12.45 4.80 -0.41
CA PRO A 46 -12.73 3.94 0.73
C PRO A 46 -11.54 3.84 1.69
N PHE A 47 -10.32 3.87 1.16
CA PHE A 47 -9.08 3.81 1.96
C PHE A 47 -8.82 5.09 2.74
N ALA A 48 -9.16 6.27 2.19
CA ALA A 48 -9.14 7.52 2.94
C ALA A 48 -10.14 7.52 4.10
N THR A 49 -11.32 6.93 3.90
CA THR A 49 -12.31 6.73 4.97
C THR A 49 -11.81 5.75 6.04
N PHE A 50 -11.21 4.65 5.63
CA PHE A 50 -10.58 3.68 6.54
C PHE A 50 -9.47 4.34 7.37
N ALA A 51 -8.61 5.14 6.75
CA ALA A 51 -7.55 5.90 7.42
C ALA A 51 -8.10 6.86 8.49
N ARG A 52 -9.16 7.59 8.15
CA ARG A 52 -9.86 8.49 9.09
C ARG A 52 -10.40 7.73 10.30
N ASN A 53 -10.99 6.55 10.09
CA ASN A 53 -11.55 5.73 11.16
C ASN A 53 -10.48 5.12 12.07
N MET A 54 -9.28 4.85 11.56
CA MET A 54 -8.14 4.40 12.37
C MET A 54 -7.65 5.47 13.33
N ALA A 55 -7.74 6.74 12.96
CA ALA A 55 -7.36 7.90 13.77
C ALA A 55 -6.01 7.74 14.47
N LEU A 56 -4.98 7.31 13.74
CA LEU A 56 -3.64 7.08 14.30
C LEU A 56 -3.00 8.41 14.73
N PRO A 57 -2.58 8.55 16.00
CA PRO A 57 -2.01 9.80 16.49
C PRO A 57 -0.65 10.09 15.82
N GLY A 58 -0.45 11.32 15.38
CA GLY A 58 0.78 11.77 14.74
C GLY A 58 1.03 11.18 13.34
N VAL A 59 0.04 10.50 12.73
CA VAL A 59 0.17 9.89 11.42
C VAL A 59 -0.62 10.65 10.37
N MET A 60 0.07 11.15 9.34
CA MET A 60 -0.57 11.66 8.14
C MET A 60 -0.80 10.51 7.17
N CYS A 61 -2.06 10.26 6.83
CA CYS A 61 -2.42 9.22 5.88
C CYS A 61 -2.54 9.79 4.46
N ILE A 62 -1.96 9.09 3.48
CA ILE A 62 -2.02 9.43 2.05
C ILE A 62 -2.60 8.22 1.33
N SER A 63 -3.88 8.31 0.97
CA SER A 63 -4.53 7.28 0.17
C SER A 63 -4.31 7.54 -1.31
N VAL A 64 -3.86 6.55 -2.03
CA VAL A 64 -3.35 6.67 -3.40
C VAL A 64 -4.22 5.86 -4.35
N ARG A 65 -4.57 6.44 -5.50
CA ARG A 65 -5.30 5.78 -6.58
C ARG A 65 -4.35 5.05 -7.51
N GLY A 66 -4.69 3.83 -7.91
CA GLY A 66 -3.97 3.09 -8.92
C GLY A 66 -3.93 3.82 -10.27
N PRO A 67 -2.83 3.67 -11.06
CA PRO A 67 -2.62 4.47 -12.26
C PRO A 67 -3.48 4.06 -13.46
N ASN A 68 -4.06 2.88 -13.44
CA ASN A 68 -4.77 2.30 -14.58
C ASN A 68 -6.24 2.05 -14.25
N LEU A 69 -7.13 2.38 -15.20
CA LEU A 69 -8.55 2.04 -15.12
C LEU A 69 -8.74 0.55 -15.41
N LEU A 70 -9.58 -0.10 -14.62
CA LEU A 70 -10.01 -1.45 -14.91
C LEU A 70 -10.99 -1.43 -16.10
N PRO A 71 -10.79 -2.26 -17.13
CA PRO A 71 -11.73 -2.34 -18.24
C PRO A 71 -13.14 -2.72 -17.78
N ALA A 72 -14.15 -2.06 -18.33
CA ALA A 72 -15.56 -2.31 -17.98
C ALA A 72 -15.99 -3.78 -18.20
N SER A 73 -15.35 -4.47 -19.14
CA SER A 73 -15.60 -5.90 -19.39
C SER A 73 -15.20 -6.85 -18.25
N LEU A 74 -14.38 -6.37 -17.30
CA LEU A 74 -13.96 -7.12 -16.12
C LEU A 74 -14.76 -6.73 -14.86
N LEU A 75 -15.62 -5.71 -14.97
CA LEU A 75 -16.56 -5.39 -13.92
C LEU A 75 -17.73 -6.39 -14.07
N LEU A 76 -17.78 -7.36 -13.19
CA LEU A 76 -18.90 -8.30 -13.12
C LEU A 76 -20.20 -7.49 -12.96
N ASP A 77 -21.29 -7.93 -13.60
CA ASP A 77 -22.62 -7.28 -13.68
C ASP A 77 -23.32 -7.00 -12.33
N THR A 78 -22.60 -6.87 -11.24
CA THR A 78 -23.16 -6.69 -9.89
C THR A 78 -23.73 -5.30 -9.64
N ASP A 79 -23.55 -4.33 -10.57
CA ASP A 79 -24.00 -2.94 -10.39
C ASP A 79 -24.99 -2.45 -11.45
N THR A 80 -25.75 -3.34 -12.11
CA THR A 80 -26.77 -2.92 -13.12
C THR A 80 -28.06 -2.35 -12.54
N ASP A 81 -28.26 -2.35 -11.22
CA ASP A 81 -29.53 -1.93 -10.62
C ASP A 81 -29.59 -0.47 -10.13
N ALA A 82 -28.61 0.36 -10.48
CA ALA A 82 -28.65 1.81 -10.19
C ALA A 82 -28.82 2.65 -11.45
N ALA A 83 -29.81 2.31 -12.29
CA ALA A 83 -30.29 3.21 -13.35
C ALA A 83 -31.23 4.26 -12.71
N GLY A 84 -30.67 5.39 -12.32
CA GLY A 84 -31.51 6.53 -11.91
C GLY A 84 -30.86 7.44 -10.89
N SER A 85 -29.84 8.21 -11.27
CA SER A 85 -29.69 9.60 -10.82
C SER A 85 -28.48 10.27 -11.48
N ASP A 86 -28.68 11.54 -11.79
CA ASP A 86 -27.82 12.44 -12.54
C ASP A 86 -26.37 12.58 -12.04
N THR A 87 -25.44 12.68 -13.00
CA THR A 87 -24.23 13.55 -13.06
C THR A 87 -23.20 13.54 -11.91
N HIS A 88 -23.08 12.48 -11.12
CA HIS A 88 -21.86 12.29 -10.34
C HIS A 88 -21.09 11.11 -10.91
N GLN A 89 -19.85 11.36 -11.38
CA GLN A 89 -18.92 10.34 -11.88
C GLN A 89 -18.95 9.16 -10.92
N LYS A 90 -19.41 7.98 -11.42
CA LYS A 90 -19.22 6.72 -10.68
C LYS A 90 -17.74 6.63 -10.33
N PRO A 91 -17.35 6.32 -9.08
CA PRO A 91 -15.95 6.14 -8.76
C PRO A 91 -15.39 5.08 -9.70
N GLY A 92 -14.35 5.44 -10.46
CA GLY A 92 -13.73 4.52 -11.40
C GLY A 92 -13.11 3.35 -10.64
N HIS A 93 -13.06 2.19 -11.27
CA HIS A 93 -12.37 1.02 -10.75
C HIS A 93 -10.93 1.03 -11.27
N TYR A 94 -9.95 0.93 -10.37
CA TYR A 94 -8.53 1.10 -10.70
C TYR A 94 -7.72 -0.14 -10.34
N HIS A 95 -6.53 -0.26 -10.95
CA HIS A 95 -5.57 -1.31 -10.65
C HIS A 95 -4.13 -0.78 -10.69
N TRP A 96 -3.21 -1.58 -10.12
CA TRP A 96 -1.80 -1.23 -9.99
C TRP A 96 -0.91 -1.88 -11.04
N GLY A 97 -1.37 -2.98 -11.66
CA GLY A 97 -0.61 -3.73 -12.65
C GLY A 97 -0.26 -2.91 -13.89
N ASP A 98 0.87 -3.22 -14.51
CA ASP A 98 1.27 -2.63 -15.79
C ASP A 98 0.30 -3.02 -16.91
N ASP A 99 -0.27 -4.25 -16.80
CA ASP A 99 -1.29 -4.79 -17.69
C ASP A 99 -2.32 -5.64 -16.92
N ILE A 100 -3.33 -6.17 -17.61
CA ILE A 100 -4.29 -7.12 -17.07
C ILE A 100 -4.24 -8.38 -17.92
N HIS A 101 -3.69 -9.44 -17.34
CA HIS A 101 -3.66 -10.76 -17.94
C HIS A 101 -4.68 -11.68 -17.26
N LEU A 102 -5.53 -12.31 -18.07
CA LEU A 102 -6.42 -13.37 -17.63
C LEU A 102 -5.78 -14.71 -17.95
N ASN A 103 -5.75 -15.58 -16.97
CA ASN A 103 -5.40 -16.97 -17.21
C ASN A 103 -6.48 -17.61 -18.10
N SER A 104 -6.11 -18.02 -19.30
CA SER A 104 -7.05 -18.55 -20.31
C SER A 104 -7.76 -19.84 -19.87
N SER A 105 -7.21 -20.57 -18.90
CA SER A 105 -7.77 -21.83 -18.40
C SER A 105 -8.67 -21.66 -17.17
N THR A 106 -8.36 -20.70 -16.28
CA THR A 106 -9.11 -20.48 -15.03
C THR A 106 -9.98 -19.22 -15.06
N GLY A 107 -9.75 -18.30 -16.00
CA GLY A 107 -10.41 -16.99 -16.02
C GLY A 107 -9.95 -16.04 -14.90
N GLU A 108 -8.98 -16.46 -14.07
CA GLU A 108 -8.47 -15.65 -12.98
C GLU A 108 -7.50 -14.58 -13.49
N ILE A 109 -7.50 -13.42 -12.87
CA ILE A 109 -6.55 -12.34 -13.15
C ILE A 109 -5.19 -12.72 -12.57
N ASP A 110 -4.12 -12.51 -13.36
CA ASP A 110 -2.75 -12.72 -12.92
C ASP A 110 -2.46 -11.86 -11.67
N PRO A 111 -2.03 -12.47 -10.55
CA PRO A 111 -1.68 -11.73 -9.34
C PRO A 111 -0.35 -10.94 -9.46
N ASP A 112 0.47 -11.22 -10.47
CA ASP A 112 1.77 -10.56 -10.72
C ASP A 112 1.89 -9.98 -12.14
N PRO A 113 1.04 -9.00 -12.51
CA PRO A 113 0.97 -8.42 -13.85
C PRO A 113 2.12 -7.44 -14.16
N GLY A 114 3.17 -7.39 -13.33
CA GLY A 114 4.14 -6.31 -13.32
C GLY A 114 3.63 -5.06 -12.62
N PHE A 115 4.54 -4.29 -12.03
CA PHE A 115 4.21 -3.09 -11.23
C PHE A 115 5.18 -1.94 -11.50
N THR A 116 5.82 -1.91 -12.64
CA THR A 116 6.88 -0.94 -12.98
C THR A 116 6.36 0.49 -12.92
N ARG A 117 5.21 0.74 -13.55
CA ARG A 117 4.57 2.06 -13.56
C ARG A 117 4.11 2.49 -12.18
N ALA A 118 3.44 1.60 -11.44
CA ALA A 118 2.95 1.87 -10.10
C ALA A 118 4.11 2.11 -9.11
N HIS A 119 5.16 1.29 -9.19
CA HIS A 119 6.39 1.48 -8.41
C HIS A 119 7.00 2.85 -8.66
N GLY A 120 7.20 3.24 -9.93
CA GLY A 120 7.74 4.56 -10.30
C GLY A 120 6.90 5.71 -9.75
N LEU A 121 5.56 5.58 -9.77
CA LEU A 121 4.66 6.60 -9.25
C LEU A 121 4.72 6.70 -7.71
N VAL A 122 4.61 5.58 -7.01
CA VAL A 122 4.57 5.59 -5.54
C VAL A 122 5.97 5.78 -4.96
N MET A 123 6.95 4.99 -5.40
CA MET A 123 8.29 5.02 -4.80
C MET A 123 9.11 6.20 -5.29
N ASP A 124 9.19 6.44 -6.61
CA ASP A 124 10.12 7.44 -7.11
C ASP A 124 9.51 8.85 -7.06
N LYS A 125 8.22 9.03 -7.40
CA LYS A 125 7.60 10.36 -7.38
C LYS A 125 7.08 10.74 -6.00
N LEU A 126 6.21 9.92 -5.37
CA LEU A 126 5.63 10.28 -4.08
C LEU A 126 6.65 10.17 -2.93
N VAL A 127 7.26 9.00 -2.73
CA VAL A 127 8.16 8.77 -1.59
C VAL A 127 9.45 9.54 -1.76
N LYS A 128 10.25 9.22 -2.78
CA LYS A 128 11.58 9.84 -2.95
C LYS A 128 11.50 11.28 -3.44
N GLY A 129 10.59 11.60 -4.35
CA GLY A 129 10.46 12.94 -4.90
C GLY A 129 9.87 13.92 -3.89
N VAL A 130 8.62 13.71 -3.49
CA VAL A 130 7.90 14.66 -2.64
C VAL A 130 8.29 14.50 -1.17
N LEU A 131 8.06 13.33 -0.57
CA LEU A 131 8.22 13.21 0.89
C LEU A 131 9.67 13.37 1.34
N VAL A 132 10.60 12.71 0.66
CA VAL A 132 12.03 12.78 0.99
C VAL A 132 12.68 14.02 0.37
N GLY A 133 12.57 14.18 -0.96
CA GLY A 133 13.29 15.23 -1.70
C GLY A 133 12.81 16.64 -1.42
N GLU A 134 11.50 16.89 -1.49
CA GLU A 134 10.94 18.23 -1.33
C GLU A 134 10.56 18.56 0.12
N CYS A 135 10.08 17.55 0.88
CA CYS A 135 9.61 17.77 2.25
C CYS A 135 10.64 17.41 3.33
N GLY A 136 11.74 16.72 2.98
CA GLY A 136 12.87 16.48 3.89
C GLY A 136 12.64 15.39 4.94
N TRP A 137 11.70 14.45 4.69
CA TRP A 137 11.46 13.29 5.54
C TRP A 137 12.38 12.12 5.14
N ASP A 138 12.52 11.13 6.00
CA ASP A 138 13.24 9.89 5.70
C ASP A 138 12.25 8.79 5.25
N VAL A 139 12.70 7.80 4.48
CA VAL A 139 11.88 6.63 4.13
C VAL A 139 11.44 5.88 5.39
N SER A 140 12.26 5.91 6.45
CA SER A 140 11.96 5.34 7.76
C SER A 140 10.84 6.04 8.54
N ASP A 141 10.35 7.19 8.05
CA ASP A 141 9.17 7.86 8.60
C ASP A 141 7.88 7.39 7.92
N ILE A 142 7.96 6.46 6.97
CA ILE A 142 6.85 6.03 6.14
C ILE A 142 6.46 4.59 6.46
N MET A 143 5.17 4.36 6.69
CA MET A 143 4.52 3.06 6.70
C MET A 143 3.67 2.89 5.45
N VAL A 144 3.46 1.65 5.03
CA VAL A 144 2.58 1.33 3.88
C VAL A 144 1.55 0.29 4.30
N LEU A 145 0.28 0.51 3.95
CA LEU A 145 -0.79 -0.49 4.05
C LEU A 145 -1.35 -0.74 2.67
N GLY A 146 -1.33 -2.00 2.24
CA GLY A 146 -1.91 -2.40 0.96
C GLY A 146 -2.90 -3.55 1.09
N PHE A 147 -3.94 -3.53 0.25
CA PHE A 147 -4.94 -4.57 0.15
C PHE A 147 -4.86 -5.25 -1.22
N GLY A 148 -4.88 -6.58 -1.27
CA GLY A 148 -4.81 -7.34 -2.51
C GLY A 148 -3.63 -6.91 -3.38
N GLN A 149 -3.89 -6.43 -4.60
CA GLN A 149 -2.86 -5.95 -5.52
C GLN A 149 -2.04 -4.78 -4.94
N GLY A 150 -2.66 -3.87 -4.15
CA GLY A 150 -1.94 -2.83 -3.41
C GLY A 150 -1.01 -3.40 -2.33
N GLY A 151 -1.38 -4.54 -1.73
CA GLY A 151 -0.52 -5.28 -0.80
C GLY A 151 0.70 -5.87 -1.49
N SER A 152 0.51 -6.43 -2.70
CA SER A 152 1.60 -6.93 -3.54
C SER A 152 2.59 -5.81 -3.88
N LEU A 153 2.11 -4.65 -4.33
CA LEU A 153 2.95 -3.48 -4.61
C LEU A 153 3.74 -3.03 -3.37
N ALA A 154 3.07 -2.96 -2.20
CA ALA A 154 3.73 -2.60 -0.95
C ALA A 154 4.89 -3.53 -0.59
N LEU A 155 4.67 -4.84 -0.70
CA LEU A 155 5.70 -5.86 -0.46
C LEU A 155 6.86 -5.74 -1.47
N GLY A 156 6.55 -5.56 -2.75
CA GLY A 156 7.57 -5.38 -3.80
C GLY A 156 8.43 -4.14 -3.55
N MET A 157 7.84 -3.00 -3.20
CA MET A 157 8.58 -1.78 -2.83
C MET A 157 9.48 -2.01 -1.61
N GLY A 158 8.97 -2.67 -0.56
CA GLY A 158 9.76 -2.97 0.63
C GLY A 158 10.90 -3.95 0.38
N ALA A 159 10.68 -4.95 -0.49
CA ALA A 159 11.71 -5.90 -0.89
C ALA A 159 12.83 -5.25 -1.73
N ALA A 160 12.53 -4.19 -2.47
CA ALA A 160 13.53 -3.43 -3.22
C ALA A 160 14.48 -2.64 -2.30
N LEU A 161 14.09 -2.37 -1.05
CA LEU A 161 14.89 -1.64 -0.05
C LEU A 161 15.80 -2.59 0.77
N ARG A 162 16.55 -3.46 0.10
CA ARG A 162 17.50 -4.38 0.72
C ARG A 162 18.86 -3.74 0.86
N GLY A 163 19.57 -4.11 1.91
CA GLY A 163 20.95 -3.66 2.11
C GLY A 163 21.14 -2.16 2.25
N VAL A 164 20.05 -1.43 2.41
CA VAL A 164 20.06 0.02 2.63
C VAL A 164 20.17 0.35 4.12
N GLY A 165 20.56 1.57 4.42
CA GLY A 165 20.66 2.07 5.79
C GLY A 165 19.31 2.11 6.51
N ALA A 166 19.33 2.25 7.83
CA ALA A 166 18.12 2.26 8.65
C ALA A 166 17.13 3.39 8.28
N ARG A 167 17.61 4.47 7.65
CA ARG A 167 16.77 5.58 7.18
C ARG A 167 16.13 5.36 5.81
N ASP A 168 16.65 4.38 5.06
CA ASP A 168 16.23 4.10 3.69
C ASP A 168 15.26 2.91 3.58
N MET A 169 14.78 2.39 4.70
CA MET A 169 13.77 1.33 4.76
C MET A 169 12.45 1.86 5.29
N PHE A 170 11.33 1.27 4.87
CA PHE A 170 10.04 1.63 5.45
C PHE A 170 9.97 1.27 6.95
N ARG A 171 9.28 2.13 7.72
CA ARG A 171 9.01 1.86 9.14
C ARG A 171 8.21 0.58 9.34
N GLY A 172 7.30 0.27 8.42
CA GLY A 172 6.54 -0.96 8.41
C GLY A 172 5.62 -1.09 7.22
N ILE A 173 5.31 -2.32 6.87
CA ILE A 173 4.36 -2.67 5.80
C ILE A 173 3.29 -3.57 6.38
N VAL A 174 2.02 -3.28 6.07
CA VAL A 174 0.89 -4.19 6.26
C VAL A 174 0.39 -4.61 4.88
N SER A 175 0.40 -5.91 4.58
CA SER A 175 -0.21 -6.47 3.37
C SER A 175 -1.38 -7.37 3.76
N ILE A 176 -2.57 -7.07 3.23
CA ILE A 176 -3.78 -7.86 3.43
C ILE A 176 -4.08 -8.60 2.13
N GLY A 177 -3.80 -9.90 2.08
CA GLY A 177 -4.11 -10.79 0.96
C GLY A 177 -3.26 -10.59 -0.31
N GLY A 178 -2.29 -9.68 -0.30
CA GLY A 178 -1.39 -9.47 -1.43
C GLY A 178 -0.17 -10.41 -1.36
N PRO A 179 0.10 -11.27 -2.38
CA PRO A 179 1.33 -12.03 -2.46
C PRO A 179 2.52 -11.13 -2.82
N LEU A 180 3.73 -11.54 -2.49
CA LEU A 180 4.94 -10.83 -2.94
C LEU A 180 5.13 -11.05 -4.46
N PRO A 181 5.16 -9.98 -5.28
CA PRO A 181 5.29 -10.11 -6.72
C PRO A 181 6.74 -10.48 -7.11
N MET A 182 6.90 -11.56 -7.83
CA MET A 182 8.22 -12.03 -8.29
C MET A 182 8.79 -11.12 -9.37
N SER A 183 7.94 -10.47 -10.16
CA SER A 183 8.33 -9.49 -11.18
C SER A 183 9.15 -8.34 -10.59
N MET A 184 8.85 -7.90 -9.36
CA MET A 184 9.57 -6.82 -8.68
C MET A 184 10.88 -7.27 -8.02
N LEU A 185 11.13 -8.59 -7.92
CA LEU A 185 12.37 -9.14 -7.35
C LEU A 185 13.49 -9.33 -8.38
N SER A 186 13.17 -9.30 -9.67
CA SER A 186 14.08 -9.64 -10.77
C SER A 186 15.03 -8.50 -11.18
N GLY A 187 14.93 -7.32 -10.59
CA GLY A 187 15.77 -6.14 -10.90
C GLY A 187 17.15 -6.21 -10.23
N GLY A 188 18.19 -6.06 -11.03
CA GLY A 188 19.61 -6.28 -10.80
C GLY A 188 20.23 -5.78 -9.49
N GLY A 189 21.33 -6.42 -9.10
CA GLY A 189 22.16 -6.07 -7.93
C GLY A 189 21.86 -6.87 -6.66
N ARG A 190 21.02 -7.89 -6.75
CA ARG A 190 20.69 -8.78 -5.63
C ARG A 190 21.92 -9.51 -5.12
N ARG A 191 22.38 -9.20 -3.89
CA ARG A 191 23.32 -10.05 -3.17
C ARG A 191 22.55 -11.22 -2.57
N GLU A 192 23.04 -12.44 -2.78
CA GLU A 192 22.44 -13.64 -2.22
C GLU A 192 22.42 -13.56 -0.68
N GLY A 193 21.25 -13.79 -0.07
CA GLY A 193 21.09 -13.75 1.39
C GLY A 193 20.78 -12.37 2.00
N GLU A 194 20.81 -11.28 1.25
CA GLU A 194 20.48 -9.95 1.75
C GLU A 194 18.95 -9.76 1.82
N LYS A 195 18.43 -9.51 3.04
CA LYS A 195 17.01 -9.31 3.31
C LYS A 195 16.69 -7.86 3.63
N SER A 196 15.49 -7.42 3.26
CA SER A 196 14.98 -6.13 3.72
C SER A 196 14.76 -6.15 5.25
N GLN A 197 15.15 -5.07 5.91
CA GLN A 197 14.96 -4.87 7.36
C GLN A 197 13.60 -4.24 7.68
N THR A 198 12.82 -3.90 6.67
CA THR A 198 11.45 -3.40 6.84
C THR A 198 10.61 -4.43 7.59
N HIS A 199 9.92 -4.00 8.65
CA HIS A 199 8.97 -4.86 9.36
C HIS A 199 7.70 -5.08 8.55
N VAL A 200 7.26 -6.33 8.45
CA VAL A 200 6.08 -6.70 7.65
C VAL A 200 5.05 -7.41 8.51
N LEU A 201 3.79 -7.02 8.37
CA LEU A 201 2.62 -7.76 8.86
C LEU A 201 1.83 -8.27 7.67
N LEU A 202 1.72 -9.58 7.55
CA LEU A 202 0.92 -10.27 6.55
C LEU A 202 -0.43 -10.68 7.15
N CYS A 203 -1.52 -10.27 6.51
CA CYS A 203 -2.86 -10.68 6.90
C CYS A 203 -3.50 -11.46 5.75
N GLN A 204 -4.13 -12.61 6.05
CA GLN A 204 -4.90 -13.42 5.10
C GLN A 204 -4.09 -13.89 3.87
N VAL A 205 -2.80 -14.16 4.03
CA VAL A 205 -1.97 -14.78 2.99
C VAL A 205 -1.86 -16.29 3.20
N ARG A 206 -1.66 -17.04 2.11
CA ARG A 206 -1.41 -18.49 2.17
C ARG A 206 -0.05 -18.78 2.80
N GLY A 207 0.11 -19.99 3.37
CA GLY A 207 1.36 -20.33 4.04
C GLY A 207 2.58 -20.35 3.12
N GLU A 208 2.41 -20.75 1.86
CA GLU A 208 3.47 -20.72 0.86
C GLU A 208 3.87 -19.30 0.47
N GLU A 209 2.89 -18.41 0.30
CA GLU A 209 3.11 -17.00 0.03
C GLU A 209 3.84 -16.30 1.19
N ALA A 210 3.48 -16.61 2.44
CA ALA A 210 4.17 -16.10 3.63
C ALA A 210 5.64 -16.52 3.64
N ARG A 211 5.95 -17.78 3.31
CA ARG A 211 7.34 -18.27 3.23
C ARG A 211 8.17 -17.53 2.17
N VAL A 212 7.55 -17.13 1.06
CA VAL A 212 8.25 -16.31 0.04
C VAL A 212 8.62 -14.96 0.65
N VAL A 213 7.71 -14.31 1.37
CA VAL A 213 7.98 -13.03 2.05
C VAL A 213 9.07 -13.20 3.13
N GLU A 214 9.03 -14.27 3.93
CA GLU A 214 10.04 -14.57 4.96
C GLU A 214 11.46 -14.77 4.40
N ARG A 215 11.60 -15.13 3.12
CA ARG A 215 12.91 -15.19 2.45
C ARG A 215 13.48 -13.81 2.12
N GLU A 216 12.61 -12.84 1.93
CA GLU A 216 12.94 -11.50 1.45
C GLU A 216 13.01 -10.46 2.57
N PHE A 217 12.38 -10.71 3.72
CA PHE A 217 12.32 -9.80 4.86
C PHE A 217 12.81 -10.48 6.14
N THR A 218 13.47 -9.71 7.00
CA THR A 218 13.97 -10.21 8.29
C THR A 218 12.87 -10.29 9.35
N HIS A 219 11.93 -9.35 9.33
CA HIS A 219 10.90 -9.20 10.35
C HIS A 219 9.51 -9.38 9.75
N VAL A 220 8.94 -10.57 9.85
CA VAL A 220 7.63 -10.91 9.30
C VAL A 220 6.71 -11.45 10.39
N GLY A 221 5.59 -10.79 10.60
CA GLY A 221 4.46 -11.29 11.37
C GLY A 221 3.36 -11.80 10.44
N VAL A 222 2.68 -12.88 10.82
CA VAL A 222 1.57 -13.45 10.03
C VAL A 222 0.32 -13.52 10.89
N VAL A 223 -0.78 -12.98 10.39
CA VAL A 223 -2.10 -13.00 11.04
C VAL A 223 -3.11 -13.65 10.10
N ARG A 224 -3.89 -14.57 10.63
CA ARG A 224 -5.01 -15.20 9.93
C ARG A 224 -6.29 -14.93 10.70
N TRP A 225 -7.28 -14.47 10.00
CA TRP A 225 -8.62 -14.34 10.54
C TRP A 225 -9.38 -15.67 10.35
N GLU A 226 -10.31 -15.97 11.22
CA GLU A 226 -11.04 -17.26 11.18
C GLU A 226 -11.94 -17.42 9.96
N ARG A 227 -12.31 -16.31 9.31
CA ARG A 227 -13.15 -16.31 8.10
C ARG A 227 -12.39 -16.70 6.83
N GLN A 228 -13.10 -17.23 5.87
CA GLN A 228 -12.57 -17.48 4.52
C GLN A 228 -12.57 -16.20 3.66
N GLY A 229 -11.67 -16.17 2.68
CA GLY A 229 -11.53 -15.08 1.71
C GLY A 229 -10.75 -13.88 2.24
N VAL A 230 -10.34 -13.03 1.30
CA VAL A 230 -9.57 -11.81 1.56
C VAL A 230 -10.50 -10.62 1.54
N SER A 231 -10.55 -9.85 2.63
CA SER A 231 -11.25 -8.57 2.69
C SER A 231 -10.66 -7.69 3.79
N MET A 232 -11.02 -6.42 3.83
CA MET A 232 -10.61 -5.50 4.90
C MET A 232 -11.17 -5.96 6.27
N PRO A 233 -10.52 -5.59 7.40
CA PRO A 233 -10.99 -5.95 8.74
C PRO A 233 -12.43 -5.50 8.98
N ARG A 234 -13.27 -6.38 9.56
CA ARG A 234 -14.71 -6.12 9.78
C ARG A 234 -15.09 -5.87 11.23
N ASN A 235 -14.22 -6.28 12.15
CA ASN A 235 -14.49 -6.18 13.58
C ASN A 235 -13.23 -5.82 14.36
N ARG A 236 -13.39 -5.64 15.67
CA ARG A 236 -12.30 -5.26 16.57
C ARG A 236 -11.18 -6.32 16.65
N GLU A 237 -11.54 -7.60 16.60
CA GLU A 237 -10.58 -8.70 16.72
C GLU A 237 -9.66 -8.76 15.50
N GLU A 238 -10.22 -8.59 14.31
CA GLU A 238 -9.46 -8.52 13.06
C GLU A 238 -8.62 -7.24 12.95
N MET A 239 -9.13 -6.13 13.49
CA MET A 239 -8.43 -4.84 13.49
C MET A 239 -7.29 -4.78 14.52
N PHE A 240 -7.41 -5.50 15.63
CA PHE A 240 -6.47 -5.43 16.74
C PHE A 240 -5.01 -5.72 16.34
N PRO A 241 -4.68 -6.76 15.57
CA PRO A 241 -3.31 -7.02 15.12
C PRO A 241 -2.70 -5.88 14.32
N LEU A 242 -3.51 -5.22 13.46
CA LEU A 242 -3.06 -4.06 12.69
C LEU A 242 -2.74 -2.88 13.61
N MET A 243 -3.66 -2.56 14.52
CA MET A 243 -3.48 -1.47 15.48
C MET A 243 -2.28 -1.71 16.39
N LYS A 244 -2.08 -2.96 16.83
CA LYS A 244 -0.90 -3.36 17.62
C LYS A 244 0.38 -3.13 16.82
N PHE A 245 0.43 -3.59 15.56
CA PHE A 245 1.58 -3.39 14.68
C PHE A 245 1.89 -1.90 14.49
N PHE A 246 0.90 -1.08 14.18
CA PHE A 246 1.09 0.36 14.04
C PHE A 246 1.61 0.99 15.35
N ALA A 247 1.01 0.65 16.49
CA ALA A 247 1.46 1.17 17.80
C ALA A 247 2.91 0.79 18.11
N GLU A 248 3.34 -0.42 17.80
CA GLU A 248 4.71 -0.87 17.97
C GLU A 248 5.68 -0.09 17.05
N ARG A 249 5.30 0.12 15.80
CA ARG A 249 6.13 0.88 14.84
C ARG A 249 6.21 2.37 15.17
N LEU A 250 5.14 2.97 15.64
CA LEU A 250 5.13 4.37 16.08
C LEU A 250 6.02 4.59 17.33
N ARG A 251 6.06 3.64 18.27
CA ARG A 251 6.94 3.71 19.46
C ARG A 251 8.42 3.55 19.12
N SER A 252 8.75 2.74 18.12
CA SER A 252 10.16 2.48 17.73
C SER A 252 10.85 3.70 17.09
N GLY A 253 10.13 4.75 16.76
CA GLY A 253 10.65 6.02 16.23
C GLY A 253 10.83 7.13 17.28
N GLY A 254 10.70 6.81 18.57
CA GLY A 254 10.82 7.79 19.66
C GLY A 254 12.26 8.01 20.11
N TRP A 255 12.75 9.23 19.93
CA TRP A 255 13.78 10.07 20.62
C TRP A 255 15.15 9.45 20.88
#